data_6338008bca3b114051e535b401ce722c
#
_entry.id   6338008bca3b114051e535b401ce722c
#
_cell.length_a   1.000
_cell.length_b   1.000
_cell.length_c   1.000
_cell.angle_alpha   90.00
_cell.angle_beta   90.00
_cell.angle_gamma   90.00
#
_symmetry.space_group_name_H-M   'P 1'
#
loop_
_entity.id
_entity.type
_entity.pdbx_description
1 polymer ?
#
loop_
_entity_poly.entity_id
_entity_poly.type
_entity_poly.pdbx_seq_one_letter_code
_entity_poly.pdbx_strand_id
1 'polypeptide(L)'
;MINIDKEKVDSLIFDMDGTLWDAMKSYAEVWNVAFRELGLAITVDESVLKQAIGSTIDDILVMLSKRYGLNIQPKQFLARVDEIEDELLPVIGGEPYPGMQEGMGKLSERYKIFLLSNCGANGLPNFMQFTGIGAYVCDYLSYGMRRGTKSENLSYLRQKHNLQMPVYVGDTQSDCNNAHQAGMPFVYASYGFGNCEGYDLKVDKFADIVEYFL
;
A
#
# COMPACT_ATOMS: atom_id res chain seq x y z
N MET A 1 19.40 -5.42 11.50
CA MET A 1 19.50 -5.17 10.04
C MET A 1 19.83 -6.49 9.37
N ILE A 2 19.04 -6.85 8.35
CA ILE A 2 19.22 -8.04 7.53
C ILE A 2 20.03 -7.60 6.28
N ASN A 3 21.13 -8.28 5.98
CA ASN A 3 21.91 -7.93 4.79
C ASN A 3 21.15 -8.30 3.51
N ILE A 4 20.97 -7.35 2.60
CA ILE A 4 20.36 -7.58 1.29
C ILE A 4 21.46 -7.99 0.30
N ASP A 5 21.58 -9.30 0.08
CA ASP A 5 22.44 -9.85 -0.98
C ASP A 5 21.63 -9.88 -2.28
N LYS A 6 21.78 -8.82 -3.10
CA LYS A 6 20.98 -8.64 -4.31
C LYS A 6 21.11 -9.77 -5.33
N GLU A 7 22.20 -10.54 -5.29
CA GLU A 7 22.37 -11.70 -6.18
C GLU A 7 21.49 -12.91 -5.77
N LYS A 8 21.02 -12.92 -4.52
CA LYS A 8 20.12 -13.96 -4.02
C LYS A 8 18.66 -13.55 -3.99
N VAL A 9 18.39 -12.24 -4.14
CA VAL A 9 17.00 -11.74 -4.19
C VAL A 9 16.30 -12.32 -5.41
N ASP A 10 15.15 -12.94 -5.18
CA ASP A 10 14.32 -13.55 -6.23
C ASP A 10 13.03 -12.77 -6.50
N SER A 11 12.65 -11.90 -5.58
CA SER A 11 11.39 -11.18 -5.66
C SER A 11 11.37 -9.90 -4.84
N LEU A 12 10.60 -8.93 -5.32
CA LEU A 12 10.31 -7.67 -4.64
C LEU A 12 8.82 -7.60 -4.36
N ILE A 13 8.46 -7.33 -3.10
CA ILE A 13 7.08 -7.12 -2.66
C ILE A 13 6.96 -5.65 -2.30
N PHE A 14 6.05 -4.92 -2.92
CA PHE A 14 5.86 -3.50 -2.69
C PHE A 14 4.58 -3.22 -1.92
N ASP A 15 4.65 -2.32 -0.95
CA ASP A 15 3.48 -1.59 -0.50
C ASP A 15 2.98 -0.66 -1.61
N MET A 16 1.78 -0.15 -1.49
CA MET A 16 1.14 0.70 -2.49
C MET A 16 1.24 2.18 -2.10
N ASP A 17 0.50 2.58 -1.07
CA ASP A 17 0.34 3.97 -0.67
C ASP A 17 1.60 4.50 0.02
N GLY A 18 2.15 5.62 -0.47
CA GLY A 18 3.41 6.17 0.03
C GLY A 18 4.66 5.48 -0.54
N THR A 19 4.51 4.37 -1.26
CA THR A 19 5.61 3.60 -1.85
C THR A 19 5.60 3.66 -3.37
N LEU A 20 4.45 3.44 -4.00
CA LEU A 20 4.28 3.46 -5.46
C LEU A 20 3.53 4.70 -5.95
N TRP A 21 2.61 5.22 -5.16
CA TRP A 21 1.84 6.43 -5.46
C TRP A 21 1.39 7.19 -4.21
N ASP A 22 0.89 8.43 -4.40
CA ASP A 22 0.14 9.21 -3.41
C ASP A 22 -1.32 9.36 -3.89
N ALA A 23 -2.26 8.69 -3.25
CA ALA A 23 -3.69 8.79 -3.53
C ALA A 23 -4.49 9.42 -2.37
N MET A 24 -3.83 10.07 -1.41
CA MET A 24 -4.48 10.61 -0.21
C MET A 24 -5.60 11.60 -0.53
N LYS A 25 -5.42 12.42 -1.57
CA LYS A 25 -6.45 13.36 -2.04
C LYS A 25 -7.68 12.64 -2.58
N SER A 26 -7.47 11.58 -3.34
CA SER A 26 -8.55 10.79 -3.93
C SER A 26 -9.29 9.98 -2.88
N TYR A 27 -8.57 9.40 -1.93
CA TYR A 27 -9.21 8.75 -0.78
C TYR A 27 -10.04 9.73 0.05
N ALA A 28 -9.54 10.96 0.28
CA ALA A 28 -10.33 11.98 0.98
C ALA A 28 -11.66 12.26 0.23
N GLU A 29 -11.65 12.32 -1.10
CA GLU A 29 -12.89 12.50 -1.89
C GLU A 29 -13.82 11.29 -1.76
N VAL A 30 -13.32 10.06 -1.81
CA VAL A 30 -14.12 8.83 -1.58
C VAL A 30 -14.85 8.90 -0.24
N TRP A 31 -14.13 9.20 0.86
CA TRP A 31 -14.73 9.34 2.17
C TRP A 31 -15.75 10.48 2.23
N ASN A 32 -15.47 11.61 1.58
CA ASN A 32 -16.39 12.75 1.53
C ASN A 32 -17.68 12.43 0.77
N VAL A 33 -17.60 11.66 -0.32
CA VAL A 33 -18.79 11.15 -1.02
C VAL A 33 -19.62 10.26 -0.10
N ALA A 34 -19.00 9.30 0.57
CA ALA A 34 -19.68 8.40 1.48
C ALA A 34 -20.38 9.14 2.64
N PHE A 35 -19.72 10.16 3.22
CA PHE A 35 -20.34 10.98 4.26
C PHE A 35 -21.52 11.82 3.75
N ARG A 36 -21.41 12.41 2.56
CA ARG A 36 -22.52 13.16 1.92
C ARG A 36 -23.74 12.27 1.67
N GLU A 37 -23.55 11.03 1.23
CA GLU A 37 -24.65 10.08 1.03
C GLU A 37 -25.39 9.70 2.32
N LEU A 38 -24.68 9.72 3.45
CA LEU A 38 -25.31 9.57 4.78
C LEU A 38 -25.94 10.85 5.33
N GLY A 39 -25.91 11.95 4.59
CA GLY A 39 -26.39 13.26 5.06
C GLY A 39 -25.50 13.90 6.13
N LEU A 40 -24.26 13.47 6.25
CA LEU A 40 -23.31 14.00 7.22
C LEU A 40 -22.54 15.20 6.61
N ALA A 41 -22.59 16.35 7.28
CA ALA A 41 -21.86 17.56 6.90
C ALA A 41 -20.41 17.51 7.42
N ILE A 42 -19.67 16.46 7.01
CA ILE A 42 -18.27 16.23 7.39
C ILE A 42 -17.43 16.35 6.14
N THR A 43 -16.28 17.01 6.28
CA THR A 43 -15.25 17.05 5.26
C THR A 43 -13.94 16.54 5.84
N VAL A 44 -13.37 15.57 5.15
CA VAL A 44 -12.06 14.99 5.44
C VAL A 44 -11.10 15.45 4.35
N ASP A 45 -9.92 15.89 4.71
CA ASP A 45 -8.83 16.20 3.79
C ASP A 45 -7.67 15.22 3.96
N GLU A 46 -6.68 15.32 3.07
CA GLU A 46 -5.48 14.46 3.12
C GLU A 46 -4.75 14.52 4.47
N SER A 47 -4.75 15.67 5.15
CA SER A 47 -4.04 15.83 6.43
C SER A 47 -4.66 14.99 7.55
N VAL A 48 -5.97 14.76 7.46
CA VAL A 48 -6.70 13.87 8.37
C VAL A 48 -6.38 12.41 8.08
N LEU A 49 -6.40 11.99 6.80
CA LEU A 49 -6.10 10.62 6.41
C LEU A 49 -4.63 10.25 6.63
N LYS A 50 -3.71 11.21 6.45
CA LYS A 50 -2.27 11.02 6.74
C LYS A 50 -1.99 10.66 8.21
N GLN A 51 -2.91 10.91 9.14
CA GLN A 51 -2.78 10.46 10.54
C GLN A 51 -3.02 8.95 10.72
N ALA A 52 -3.59 8.29 9.73
CA ALA A 52 -3.88 6.85 9.75
C ALA A 52 -3.08 6.07 8.68
N ILE A 53 -1.93 6.61 8.25
CA ILE A 53 -1.06 5.96 7.28
C ILE A 53 -0.64 4.58 7.76
N GLY A 54 -0.70 3.59 6.86
CA GLY A 54 -0.38 2.20 7.16
C GLY A 54 -1.46 1.45 7.96
N SER A 55 -2.57 2.13 8.32
CA SER A 55 -3.71 1.51 9.00
C SER A 55 -4.61 0.75 8.01
N THR A 56 -5.46 -0.12 8.55
CA THR A 56 -6.53 -0.75 7.77
C THR A 56 -7.71 0.19 7.58
N ILE A 57 -8.55 -0.08 6.58
CA ILE A 57 -9.78 0.70 6.36
C ILE A 57 -10.71 0.69 7.58
N ASP A 58 -10.73 -0.42 8.34
CA ASP A 58 -11.48 -0.53 9.61
C ASP A 58 -10.94 0.46 10.65
N ASP A 59 -9.61 0.57 10.78
CA ASP A 59 -8.95 1.49 11.73
C ASP A 59 -9.17 2.96 11.33
N ILE A 60 -9.17 3.26 10.03
CA ILE A 60 -9.49 4.60 9.53
C ILE A 60 -10.90 4.98 9.93
N LEU A 61 -11.89 4.10 9.76
CA LEU A 61 -13.26 4.37 10.18
C LEU A 61 -13.36 4.59 11.70
N VAL A 62 -12.65 3.79 12.49
CA VAL A 62 -12.61 3.96 13.97
C VAL A 62 -12.04 5.34 14.32
N MET A 63 -10.94 5.74 13.69
CA MET A 63 -10.32 7.04 13.90
C MET A 63 -11.27 8.19 13.54
N LEU A 64 -11.91 8.13 12.36
CA LEU A 64 -12.87 9.16 11.91
C LEU A 64 -14.13 9.19 12.80
N SER A 65 -14.64 8.03 13.16
CA SER A 65 -15.82 7.93 14.06
C SER A 65 -15.53 8.58 15.41
N LYS A 66 -14.37 8.34 16.00
CA LYS A 66 -13.95 8.96 17.24
C LYS A 66 -13.75 10.48 17.09
N ARG A 67 -13.13 10.92 15.99
CA ARG A 67 -12.83 12.34 15.73
C ARG A 67 -14.10 13.17 15.57
N TYR A 68 -15.09 12.64 14.85
CA TYR A 68 -16.32 13.37 14.47
C TYR A 68 -17.57 12.93 15.25
N GLY A 69 -17.43 12.04 16.24
CA GLY A 69 -18.54 11.56 17.05
C GLY A 69 -19.58 10.76 16.25
N LEU A 70 -19.13 9.95 15.28
CA LEU A 70 -20.00 9.24 14.36
C LEU A 70 -20.58 7.97 15.02
N ASN A 71 -21.88 7.74 14.79
CA ASN A 71 -22.55 6.48 15.12
C ASN A 71 -22.96 5.80 13.81
N ILE A 72 -22.01 5.14 13.16
CA ILE A 72 -22.18 4.51 11.85
C ILE A 72 -22.13 2.99 12.03
N GLN A 73 -22.92 2.27 11.23
CA GLN A 73 -22.83 0.81 11.13
C GLN A 73 -21.62 0.44 10.25
N PRO A 74 -20.49 -0.04 10.82
CA PRO A 74 -19.22 -0.13 10.10
C PRO A 74 -19.32 -0.94 8.81
N LYS A 75 -19.92 -2.13 8.89
CA LYS A 75 -19.99 -3.06 7.76
C LYS A 75 -20.67 -2.48 6.52
N GLN A 76 -21.81 -1.79 6.71
CA GLN A 76 -22.56 -1.22 5.59
C GLN A 76 -21.85 0.01 5.03
N PHE A 77 -21.29 0.83 5.90
CA PHE A 77 -20.58 2.04 5.50
C PHE A 77 -19.30 1.72 4.72
N LEU A 78 -18.48 0.79 5.22
CA LEU A 78 -17.25 0.39 4.55
C LEU A 78 -17.55 -0.30 3.20
N ALA A 79 -18.61 -1.09 3.10
CA ALA A 79 -19.04 -1.64 1.82
C ALA A 79 -19.38 -0.53 0.81
N ARG A 80 -20.02 0.58 1.27
CA ARG A 80 -20.30 1.71 0.40
C ARG A 80 -19.03 2.50 0.06
N VAL A 81 -18.10 2.64 0.99
CA VAL A 81 -16.78 3.24 0.71
C VAL A 81 -16.05 2.45 -0.37
N ASP A 82 -16.02 1.11 -0.26
CA ASP A 82 -15.43 0.23 -1.27
C ASP A 82 -16.08 0.41 -2.65
N GLU A 83 -17.43 0.50 -2.74
CA GLU A 83 -18.15 0.75 -4.00
C GLU A 83 -17.78 2.12 -4.62
N ILE A 84 -17.73 3.18 -3.80
CA ILE A 84 -17.35 4.53 -4.24
C ILE A 84 -15.89 4.54 -4.70
N GLU A 85 -15.02 3.84 -4.00
CA GLU A 85 -13.61 3.68 -4.37
C GLU A 85 -13.49 3.02 -5.76
N ASP A 86 -14.25 1.97 -6.01
CA ASP A 86 -14.30 1.28 -7.31
C ASP A 86 -14.81 2.16 -8.46
N GLU A 87 -15.73 3.09 -8.17
CA GLU A 87 -16.26 4.04 -9.15
C GLU A 87 -15.27 5.19 -9.43
N LEU A 88 -14.59 5.70 -8.39
CA LEU A 88 -13.80 6.92 -8.49
C LEU A 88 -12.31 6.67 -8.80
N LEU A 89 -11.64 5.74 -8.10
CA LEU A 89 -10.20 5.57 -8.24
C LEU A 89 -9.74 5.24 -9.67
N PRO A 90 -10.45 4.43 -10.47
CA PRO A 90 -10.07 4.21 -11.86
C PRO A 90 -10.07 5.48 -12.72
N VAL A 91 -10.79 6.52 -12.29
CA VAL A 91 -10.95 7.79 -13.02
C VAL A 91 -10.04 8.89 -12.49
N ILE A 92 -10.06 9.11 -11.15
CA ILE A 92 -9.30 10.20 -10.54
C ILE A 92 -7.89 9.77 -10.11
N GLY A 93 -7.70 8.47 -9.83
CA GLY A 93 -6.42 7.86 -9.47
C GLY A 93 -5.69 8.52 -8.33
N GLY A 94 -4.39 8.28 -8.28
CA GLY A 94 -3.41 8.96 -7.45
C GLY A 94 -2.25 9.46 -8.30
N GLU A 95 -1.24 10.04 -7.67
CA GLU A 95 -0.01 10.51 -8.31
C GLU A 95 1.08 9.43 -8.16
N PRO A 96 1.41 8.64 -9.21
CA PRO A 96 2.51 7.71 -9.15
C PRO A 96 3.83 8.44 -8.89
N TYR A 97 4.69 7.90 -8.04
CA TYR A 97 6.00 8.50 -7.81
C TYR A 97 6.84 8.53 -9.09
N PRO A 98 7.66 9.57 -9.30
CA PRO A 98 8.43 9.74 -10.52
C PRO A 98 9.27 8.51 -10.89
N GLY A 99 9.09 8.00 -12.11
CA GLY A 99 9.81 6.84 -12.63
C GLY A 99 9.27 5.47 -12.18
N MET A 100 8.18 5.43 -11.39
CA MET A 100 7.62 4.18 -10.86
C MET A 100 7.20 3.22 -11.97
N GLN A 101 6.39 3.66 -12.92
CA GLN A 101 5.86 2.79 -13.99
C GLN A 101 6.98 2.16 -14.84
N GLU A 102 7.92 3.00 -15.29
CA GLU A 102 9.08 2.53 -16.07
C GLU A 102 9.99 1.61 -15.24
N GLY A 103 10.23 1.98 -13.98
CA GLY A 103 11.09 1.21 -13.08
C GLY A 103 10.49 -0.14 -12.71
N MET A 104 9.17 -0.24 -12.50
CA MET A 104 8.49 -1.52 -12.29
C MET A 104 8.65 -2.45 -13.50
N GLY A 105 8.55 -1.90 -14.72
CA GLY A 105 8.84 -2.65 -15.94
C GLY A 105 10.25 -3.23 -15.94
N LYS A 106 11.27 -2.39 -15.70
CA LYS A 106 12.68 -2.82 -15.65
C LYS A 106 12.94 -3.87 -14.56
N LEU A 107 12.41 -3.66 -13.37
CA LEU A 107 12.56 -4.59 -12.25
C LEU A 107 11.91 -5.95 -12.56
N SER A 108 10.77 -5.97 -13.25
CA SER A 108 10.06 -7.20 -13.61
C SER A 108 10.82 -8.10 -14.59
N GLU A 109 11.82 -7.57 -15.31
CA GLU A 109 12.69 -8.35 -16.19
C GLU A 109 13.63 -9.30 -15.41
N ARG A 110 13.93 -8.95 -14.14
CA ARG A 110 14.86 -9.71 -13.29
C ARG A 110 14.17 -10.35 -12.08
N TYR A 111 13.18 -9.69 -11.49
CA TYR A 111 12.54 -10.10 -10.24
C TYR A 111 11.06 -10.40 -10.42
N LYS A 112 10.54 -11.37 -9.67
CA LYS A 112 9.09 -11.51 -9.50
C LYS A 112 8.57 -10.34 -8.67
N ILE A 113 7.58 -9.63 -9.18
CA ILE A 113 6.99 -8.47 -8.51
C ILE A 113 5.68 -8.85 -7.87
N PHE A 114 5.50 -8.44 -6.61
CA PHE A 114 4.27 -8.63 -5.85
C PHE A 114 3.82 -7.31 -5.23
N LEU A 115 2.52 -7.18 -4.97
CA LEU A 115 1.98 -6.04 -4.22
C LEU A 115 1.31 -6.53 -2.94
N LEU A 116 1.47 -5.77 -1.86
CA LEU A 116 0.80 -6.02 -0.59
C LEU A 116 0.39 -4.71 0.07
N SER A 117 -0.91 -4.50 0.30
CA SER A 117 -1.43 -3.27 0.91
C SER A 117 -2.50 -3.55 1.97
N ASN A 118 -2.73 -2.58 2.86
CA ASN A 118 -3.81 -2.58 3.83
C ASN A 118 -5.14 -2.01 3.28
N CYS A 119 -5.24 -1.78 1.97
CA CYS A 119 -6.44 -1.27 1.30
C CYS A 119 -7.60 -2.30 1.27
N GLY A 120 -8.76 -1.87 0.78
CA GLY A 120 -9.92 -2.69 0.45
C GLY A 120 -9.59 -3.77 -0.59
N ALA A 121 -10.57 -4.61 -0.92
CA ALA A 121 -10.34 -5.75 -1.81
C ALA A 121 -9.94 -5.33 -3.23
N ASN A 122 -10.49 -4.24 -3.73
CA ASN A 122 -10.29 -3.76 -5.10
C ASN A 122 -9.23 -2.64 -5.21
N GLY A 123 -8.67 -2.14 -4.10
CA GLY A 123 -7.70 -1.04 -4.13
C GLY A 123 -6.47 -1.33 -5.00
N LEU A 124 -5.87 -2.53 -4.87
CA LEU A 124 -4.75 -2.94 -5.73
C LEU A 124 -5.16 -3.15 -7.20
N PRO A 125 -6.28 -3.83 -7.55
CA PRO A 125 -6.81 -3.85 -8.90
C PRO A 125 -7.02 -2.46 -9.52
N ASN A 126 -7.65 -1.53 -8.79
CA ASN A 126 -7.88 -0.16 -9.23
C ASN A 126 -6.57 0.59 -9.47
N PHE A 127 -5.61 0.48 -8.55
CA PHE A 127 -4.27 1.03 -8.70
C PHE A 127 -3.55 0.49 -9.96
N MET A 128 -3.55 -0.83 -10.15
CA MET A 128 -2.91 -1.46 -11.32
C MET A 128 -3.59 -1.07 -12.63
N GLN A 129 -4.90 -0.94 -12.64
CA GLN A 129 -5.65 -0.47 -13.81
C GLN A 129 -5.29 0.97 -14.15
N PHE A 130 -5.29 1.88 -13.17
CA PHE A 130 -4.96 3.29 -13.37
C PHE A 130 -3.52 3.50 -13.84
N THR A 131 -2.56 2.79 -13.23
CA THR A 131 -1.13 2.95 -13.53
C THR A 131 -0.64 2.12 -14.71
N GLY A 132 -1.40 1.11 -15.14
CA GLY A 132 -1.01 0.21 -16.23
C GLY A 132 0.08 -0.80 -15.89
N ILE A 133 0.44 -0.95 -14.61
CA ILE A 133 1.56 -1.85 -14.21
C ILE A 133 1.15 -3.31 -14.03
N GLY A 134 -0.12 -3.64 -14.20
CA GLY A 134 -0.64 -5.00 -13.93
C GLY A 134 0.10 -6.12 -14.66
N ALA A 135 0.63 -5.85 -15.86
CA ALA A 135 1.42 -6.83 -16.63
C ALA A 135 2.75 -7.21 -15.97
N TYR A 136 3.26 -6.40 -15.05
CA TYR A 136 4.54 -6.62 -14.35
C TYR A 136 4.36 -7.36 -13.02
N VAL A 137 3.12 -7.46 -12.50
CA VAL A 137 2.80 -7.98 -11.18
C VAL A 137 2.42 -9.46 -11.27
N CYS A 138 3.17 -10.32 -10.57
CA CYS A 138 2.92 -11.76 -10.56
C CYS A 138 1.68 -12.13 -9.72
N ASP A 139 1.52 -11.46 -8.57
CA ASP A 139 0.37 -11.65 -7.68
C ASP A 139 0.29 -10.46 -6.70
N TYR A 140 -0.86 -10.31 -6.08
CA TYR A 140 -1.10 -9.25 -5.11
C TYR A 140 -2.03 -9.71 -4.00
N LEU A 141 -1.95 -9.04 -2.85
CA LEU A 141 -2.80 -9.34 -1.72
C LEU A 141 -3.11 -8.05 -0.95
N SER A 142 -4.37 -7.84 -0.62
CA SER A 142 -4.81 -6.75 0.23
C SER A 142 -5.45 -7.24 1.53
N TYR A 143 -5.52 -6.36 2.53
CA TYR A 143 -6.26 -6.63 3.76
C TYR A 143 -7.73 -6.95 3.49
N GLY A 144 -8.35 -6.29 2.51
CA GLY A 144 -9.72 -6.59 2.10
C GLY A 144 -9.90 -7.98 1.52
N MET A 145 -8.89 -8.53 0.83
CA MET A 145 -8.91 -9.89 0.26
C MET A 145 -8.63 -10.97 1.33
N ARG A 146 -7.67 -10.70 2.22
CA ARG A 146 -7.28 -11.62 3.28
C ARG A 146 -7.02 -10.83 4.58
N ARG A 147 -7.96 -10.96 5.51
CA ARG A 147 -7.82 -10.38 6.85
C ARG A 147 -6.61 -11.02 7.57
N GLY A 148 -5.89 -10.21 8.32
CA GLY A 148 -4.69 -10.61 9.06
C GLY A 148 -3.68 -9.47 9.14
N THR A 149 -2.59 -9.69 9.84
CA THR A 149 -1.49 -8.72 9.88
C THR A 149 -0.72 -8.69 8.57
N LYS A 150 -0.05 -7.58 8.28
CA LYS A 150 0.79 -7.46 7.08
C LYS A 150 1.91 -8.51 7.08
N SER A 151 2.47 -8.85 8.25
CA SER A 151 3.49 -9.92 8.39
C SER A 151 2.95 -11.32 8.06
N GLU A 152 1.71 -11.65 8.44
CA GLU A 152 1.06 -12.90 8.07
C GLU A 152 0.79 -12.96 6.56
N ASN A 153 0.42 -11.82 5.97
CA ASN A 153 0.17 -11.72 4.53
C ASN A 153 1.47 -11.79 3.71
N LEU A 154 2.56 -11.19 4.18
CA LEU A 154 3.91 -11.37 3.62
C LEU A 154 4.35 -12.85 3.66
N SER A 155 4.20 -13.49 4.81
CA SER A 155 4.53 -14.92 4.99
C SER A 155 3.67 -15.80 4.08
N TYR A 156 2.39 -15.48 3.90
CA TYR A 156 1.50 -16.18 3.00
C TYR A 156 1.95 -16.08 1.53
N LEU A 157 2.27 -14.87 1.03
CA LEU A 157 2.79 -14.69 -0.34
C LEU A 157 4.09 -15.45 -0.54
N ARG A 158 5.01 -15.38 0.43
CA ARG A 158 6.27 -16.15 0.40
C ARG A 158 6.02 -17.64 0.22
N GLN A 159 5.12 -18.23 1.02
CA GLN A 159 4.81 -19.65 0.96
C GLN A 159 4.08 -20.02 -0.34
N LYS A 160 3.05 -19.26 -0.72
CA LYS A 160 2.24 -19.48 -1.93
C LYS A 160 3.09 -19.55 -3.19
N HIS A 161 4.11 -18.69 -3.30
CA HIS A 161 4.95 -18.56 -4.48
C HIS A 161 6.35 -19.18 -4.32
N ASN A 162 6.60 -19.86 -3.19
CA ASN A 162 7.87 -20.49 -2.86
C ASN A 162 9.07 -19.53 -3.02
N LEU A 163 8.92 -18.28 -2.51
CA LEU A 163 9.94 -17.25 -2.60
C LEU A 163 11.07 -17.54 -1.62
N GLN A 164 12.31 -17.51 -2.10
CA GLN A 164 13.48 -17.87 -1.29
C GLN A 164 14.03 -16.65 -0.55
N MET A 165 14.22 -15.53 -1.25
CA MET A 165 14.79 -14.30 -0.70
C MET A 165 13.97 -13.08 -1.13
N PRO A 166 12.68 -12.97 -0.73
CA PRO A 166 11.86 -11.80 -1.00
C PRO A 166 12.36 -10.60 -0.19
N VAL A 167 12.30 -9.42 -0.80
CA VAL A 167 12.54 -8.13 -0.14
C VAL A 167 11.24 -7.35 -0.12
N TYR A 168 10.90 -6.78 1.03
CA TYR A 168 9.72 -5.91 1.15
C TYR A 168 10.12 -4.44 1.05
N VAL A 169 9.39 -3.67 0.25
CA VAL A 169 9.59 -2.23 0.06
C VAL A 169 8.35 -1.50 0.57
N GLY A 170 8.55 -0.54 1.47
CA GLY A 170 7.46 0.22 2.08
C GLY A 170 7.98 1.54 2.66
N ASP A 171 7.08 2.38 3.17
CA ASP A 171 7.42 3.73 3.61
C ASP A 171 7.19 3.99 5.10
N THR A 172 6.64 3.02 5.85
CA THR A 172 6.29 3.23 7.26
C THR A 172 7.10 2.36 8.22
N GLN A 173 7.15 2.77 9.50
CA GLN A 173 7.69 1.93 10.58
C GLN A 173 6.90 0.62 10.73
N SER A 174 5.59 0.66 10.47
CA SER A 174 4.74 -0.54 10.48
C SER A 174 5.20 -1.55 9.41
N ASP A 175 5.55 -1.08 8.21
CA ASP A 175 6.07 -1.92 7.13
C ASP A 175 7.38 -2.61 7.53
N CYS A 176 8.31 -1.84 8.07
CA CYS A 176 9.59 -2.35 8.57
C CYS A 176 9.39 -3.46 9.62
N ASN A 177 8.55 -3.18 10.62
CA ASN A 177 8.26 -4.14 11.69
C ASN A 177 7.63 -5.42 11.15
N ASN A 178 6.66 -5.29 10.23
CA ASN A 178 5.98 -6.44 9.62
C ASN A 178 6.92 -7.25 8.70
N ALA A 179 7.79 -6.59 7.93
CA ALA A 179 8.80 -7.26 7.10
C ALA A 179 9.75 -8.08 7.97
N HIS A 180 10.33 -7.48 9.00
CA HIS A 180 11.23 -8.17 9.92
C HIS A 180 10.54 -9.30 10.68
N GLN A 181 9.29 -9.12 11.09
CA GLN A 181 8.50 -10.18 11.72
C GLN A 181 8.25 -11.36 10.76
N ALA A 182 8.12 -11.09 9.46
CA ALA A 182 8.01 -12.11 8.42
C ALA A 182 9.38 -12.70 8.01
N GLY A 183 10.49 -12.23 8.61
CA GLY A 183 11.85 -12.66 8.29
C GLY A 183 12.33 -12.21 6.91
N MET A 184 11.87 -11.02 6.46
CA MET A 184 12.24 -10.41 5.19
C MET A 184 13.05 -9.14 5.39
N PRO A 185 14.08 -8.88 4.56
CA PRO A 185 14.73 -7.59 4.50
C PRO A 185 13.74 -6.49 4.09
N PHE A 186 13.96 -5.28 4.62
CA PHE A 186 13.12 -4.13 4.39
C PHE A 186 13.87 -2.97 3.72
N VAL A 187 13.32 -2.48 2.62
CA VAL A 187 13.75 -1.25 1.95
C VAL A 187 12.79 -0.13 2.31
N TYR A 188 13.32 0.89 2.96
CA TYR A 188 12.57 2.06 3.38
C TYR A 188 12.51 3.11 2.27
N ALA A 189 11.33 3.37 1.74
CA ALA A 189 11.02 4.43 0.79
C ALA A 189 10.81 5.76 1.54
N SER A 190 11.89 6.50 1.82
CA SER A 190 11.85 7.72 2.64
C SER A 190 11.16 8.90 1.97
N TYR A 191 10.82 8.78 0.71
CA TYR A 191 10.03 9.75 -0.04
C TYR A 191 8.52 9.62 0.18
N GLY A 192 8.08 8.56 0.88
CA GLY A 192 6.69 8.32 1.21
C GLY A 192 6.16 9.16 2.37
N PHE A 193 5.18 8.65 3.07
CA PHE A 193 4.44 9.41 4.09
C PHE A 193 5.04 9.28 5.49
N GLY A 194 5.66 8.13 5.80
CA GLY A 194 6.06 7.79 7.15
C GLY A 194 7.54 8.02 7.45
N ASN A 195 7.88 7.90 8.72
CA ASN A 195 9.27 7.81 9.16
C ASN A 195 9.55 6.36 9.60
N CYS A 196 10.80 5.91 9.42
CA CYS A 196 11.20 4.57 9.77
C CYS A 196 12.62 4.55 10.33
N GLU A 197 12.83 3.74 11.35
CA GLU A 197 14.14 3.39 11.91
C GLU A 197 14.34 1.88 11.83
N GLY A 198 15.59 1.43 11.81
CA GLY A 198 15.92 0.01 11.79
C GLY A 198 15.71 -0.69 10.45
N TYR A 199 15.56 0.06 9.36
CA TYR A 199 15.51 -0.46 7.98
C TYR A 199 16.84 -1.10 7.57
N ASP A 200 16.81 -1.92 6.53
CA ASP A 200 18.01 -2.60 5.99
C ASP A 200 18.64 -1.82 4.85
N LEU A 201 17.83 -1.11 4.06
CA LEU A 201 18.23 -0.15 3.03
C LEU A 201 17.28 1.05 3.05
N LYS A 202 17.80 2.24 2.83
CA LYS A 202 17.01 3.47 2.63
C LYS A 202 17.18 3.97 1.20
N VAL A 203 16.08 4.41 0.60
CA VAL A 203 16.03 5.04 -0.72
C VAL A 203 15.26 6.37 -0.63
N ASP A 204 15.74 7.39 -1.35
CA ASP A 204 15.16 8.73 -1.27
C ASP A 204 14.27 9.07 -2.49
N LYS A 205 14.19 8.18 -3.47
CA LYS A 205 13.28 8.23 -4.63
C LYS A 205 13.10 6.83 -5.20
N PHE A 206 12.05 6.60 -5.97
CA PHE A 206 11.79 5.29 -6.58
C PHE A 206 12.94 4.82 -7.50
N ALA A 207 13.58 5.75 -8.22
CA ALA A 207 14.69 5.43 -9.10
C ALA A 207 15.89 4.79 -8.38
N ASP A 208 16.10 5.08 -7.09
CA ASP A 208 17.17 4.48 -6.30
C ASP A 208 16.94 2.98 -6.06
N ILE A 209 15.67 2.53 -6.02
CA ILE A 209 15.32 1.09 -5.97
C ILE A 209 15.81 0.41 -7.25
N VAL A 210 15.51 1.01 -8.40
CA VAL A 210 15.92 0.48 -9.70
C VAL A 210 17.44 0.43 -9.81
N GLU A 211 18.13 1.50 -9.42
CA GLU A 211 19.60 1.58 -9.45
C GLU A 211 20.26 0.54 -8.52
N TYR A 212 19.67 0.32 -7.34
CA TYR A 212 20.24 -0.64 -6.39
C TYR A 212 20.08 -2.09 -6.86
N PHE A 213 18.91 -2.44 -7.41
CA PHE A 213 18.61 -3.84 -7.75
C PHE A 213 19.06 -4.25 -9.17
N LEU A 214 19.26 -3.34 -10.09
CA LEU A 214 19.75 -3.61 -11.45
C LEU A 214 21.20 -3.20 -11.64
#